data_be4d4fc885dc1065dba6b032e9e47939
#
_entry.id   be4d4fc885dc1065dba6b032e9e47939
#
_cell.length_a   1.000
_cell.length_b   1.000
_cell.length_c   1.000
_cell.angle_alpha   90.00
_cell.angle_beta   90.00
_cell.angle_gamma   90.00
#
_symmetry.space_group_name_H-M   'P 1'
#
loop_
_entity.id
_entity.type
_entity.pdbx_description
1 polymer ?
#
loop_
_entity_poly.entity_id
_entity_poly.type
_entity_poly.pdbx_seq_one_letter_code
_entity_poly.pdbx_strand_id
1 'polypeptide(L)'
;MSADYTEKLVTSRTGYEGKLLTLKEDEVRLPNGSSATREYVLHQGASMVVPLFEDFSLLFERQYRYPVGNHFLELPAGKVDRGEAPLAAARRELIEETGYVAERWRHLATLYPSVGYSNERVDLFLAQGLKHEGHPGADGEFLECVRIPLDDALGLVAHGEITEAKTIVGIFWADRLRRGLG
;
A
#
# COMPACT_ATOMS: atom_id res chain seq x y z
N MET A 1 -3.43 32.57 -12.42
CA MET A 1 -2.27 31.63 -12.47
C MET A 1 -1.97 31.25 -11.03
N SER A 2 -1.90 29.96 -10.70
CA SER A 2 -1.48 29.54 -9.36
C SER A 2 0.01 29.84 -9.19
N ALA A 3 0.43 30.25 -7.99
CA ALA A 3 1.83 30.46 -7.67
C ALA A 3 2.60 29.15 -7.81
N ASP A 4 3.81 29.21 -8.39
CA ASP A 4 4.70 28.06 -8.46
C ASP A 4 5.49 27.95 -7.13
N TYR A 5 5.21 26.88 -6.37
CA TYR A 5 5.90 26.55 -5.13
C TYR A 5 6.93 25.44 -5.28
N THR A 6 7.39 25.16 -6.53
CA THR A 6 8.38 24.13 -6.79
C THR A 6 9.71 24.43 -6.12
N GLU A 7 10.20 23.48 -5.35
CA GLU A 7 11.53 23.51 -4.75
C GLU A 7 12.55 22.93 -5.73
N LYS A 8 13.78 23.49 -5.76
CA LYS A 8 14.85 23.03 -6.65
C LYS A 8 15.97 22.38 -5.86
N LEU A 9 16.33 21.16 -6.23
CA LEU A 9 17.47 20.47 -5.64
C LEU A 9 18.76 21.28 -5.86
N VAL A 10 19.54 21.46 -4.81
CA VAL A 10 20.88 22.06 -4.81
C VAL A 10 21.95 20.98 -4.65
N THR A 11 21.87 20.23 -3.54
CA THR A 11 22.76 19.09 -3.27
C THR A 11 21.96 17.94 -2.65
N SER A 12 22.45 16.72 -2.82
CA SER A 12 21.86 15.52 -2.24
C SER A 12 22.93 14.65 -1.62
N ARG A 13 22.66 14.15 -0.41
CA ARG A 13 23.51 13.13 0.24
C ARG A 13 22.66 11.97 0.77
N THR A 14 23.29 10.81 0.90
CA THR A 14 22.70 9.66 1.57
C THR A 14 23.10 9.71 3.04
N GLY A 15 22.10 9.88 3.92
CA GLY A 15 22.29 9.90 5.38
C GLY A 15 22.40 8.50 5.96
N TYR A 16 21.64 7.53 5.38
CA TYR A 16 21.67 6.13 5.78
C TYR A 16 21.31 5.23 4.59
N GLU A 17 21.98 4.10 4.47
CA GLU A 17 21.67 3.06 3.49
C GLU A 17 21.68 1.68 4.18
N GLY A 18 20.51 1.04 4.26
CA GLY A 18 20.31 -0.27 4.84
C GLY A 18 19.75 -1.26 3.83
N LYS A 19 19.39 -2.45 4.30
CA LYS A 19 18.78 -3.48 3.44
C LYS A 19 17.39 -3.07 2.94
N LEU A 20 16.64 -2.33 3.74
CA LEU A 20 15.25 -1.94 3.47
C LEU A 20 15.11 -0.47 3.10
N LEU A 21 15.82 0.41 3.78
CA LEU A 21 15.62 1.84 3.71
C LEU A 21 16.86 2.56 3.22
N THR A 22 16.65 3.59 2.41
CA THR A 22 17.66 4.60 2.08
C THR A 22 17.11 5.95 2.53
N LEU A 23 17.82 6.62 3.47
CA LEU A 23 17.49 7.97 3.91
C LEU A 23 18.31 8.97 3.09
N LYS A 24 17.63 9.92 2.48
CA LYS A 24 18.23 11.05 1.77
C LYS A 24 18.13 12.32 2.59
N GLU A 25 19.13 13.17 2.45
CA GLU A 25 19.14 14.53 2.93
C GLU A 25 19.55 15.45 1.78
N ASP A 26 18.62 16.31 1.38
CA ASP A 26 18.77 17.21 0.27
C ASP A 26 18.77 18.66 0.75
N GLU A 27 19.67 19.48 0.22
CA GLU A 27 19.54 20.93 0.28
C GLU A 27 18.71 21.38 -0.93
N VAL A 28 17.67 22.16 -0.67
CA VAL A 28 16.77 22.66 -1.71
C VAL A 28 16.72 24.20 -1.70
N ARG A 29 16.48 24.79 -2.88
CA ARG A 29 16.17 26.21 -3.05
C ARG A 29 14.65 26.41 -3.06
N LEU A 30 14.16 27.18 -2.10
CA LEU A 30 12.75 27.52 -2.00
C LEU A 30 12.34 28.58 -3.05
N PRO A 31 11.03 28.73 -3.36
CA PRO A 31 10.53 29.71 -4.31
C PRO A 31 10.92 31.17 -4.00
N ASN A 32 11.11 31.51 -2.72
CA ASN A 32 11.57 32.82 -2.28
C ASN A 32 13.10 33.03 -2.36
N GLY A 33 13.84 32.02 -2.84
CA GLY A 33 15.30 32.04 -2.99
C GLY A 33 16.09 31.61 -1.76
N SER A 34 15.47 31.35 -0.61
CA SER A 34 16.17 30.81 0.57
C SER A 34 16.48 29.33 0.42
N SER A 35 17.43 28.81 1.21
CA SER A 35 17.73 27.37 1.29
C SER A 35 16.97 26.70 2.43
N ALA A 36 16.67 25.42 2.24
CA ALA A 36 16.11 24.54 3.27
C ALA A 36 16.63 23.11 3.11
N THR A 37 16.54 22.32 4.18
CA THR A 37 16.87 20.88 4.14
C THR A 37 15.61 20.05 4.00
N ARG A 38 15.69 18.94 3.25
CA ARG A 38 14.65 17.92 3.13
C ARG A 38 15.23 16.55 3.46
N GLU A 39 14.65 15.91 4.46
CA GLU A 39 15.00 14.54 4.83
C GLU A 39 13.84 13.62 4.43
N TYR A 40 14.15 12.54 3.72
CA TYR A 40 13.13 11.61 3.26
C TYR A 40 13.66 10.22 3.00
N VAL A 41 12.76 9.24 3.09
CA VAL A 41 13.02 7.84 2.77
C VAL A 41 12.72 7.58 1.30
N LEU A 42 13.70 7.01 0.58
CA LEU A 42 13.47 6.46 -0.75
C LEU A 42 12.81 5.08 -0.64
N HIS A 43 11.71 4.93 -1.35
CA HIS A 43 10.95 3.68 -1.45
C HIS A 43 10.78 3.27 -2.92
N GLN A 44 10.83 1.96 -3.20
CA GLN A 44 10.69 1.44 -4.57
C GLN A 44 9.25 1.44 -5.08
N GLY A 45 8.28 1.67 -4.20
CA GLY A 45 6.86 1.54 -4.42
C GLY A 45 6.31 0.22 -3.89
N ALA A 46 4.99 0.14 -3.82
CA ALA A 46 4.28 -1.06 -3.41
C ALA A 46 3.01 -1.24 -4.25
N SER A 47 2.48 -2.45 -4.25
CA SER A 47 1.16 -2.76 -4.80
C SER A 47 0.28 -3.33 -3.70
N MET A 48 -0.97 -2.90 -3.63
CA MET A 48 -1.97 -3.41 -2.70
C MET A 48 -3.15 -3.98 -3.46
N VAL A 49 -3.70 -5.06 -2.96
CA VAL A 49 -4.83 -5.76 -3.56
C VAL A 49 -6.09 -5.52 -2.73
N VAL A 50 -7.22 -5.28 -3.39
CA VAL A 50 -8.58 -5.35 -2.83
C VAL A 50 -9.19 -6.65 -3.32
N PRO A 51 -9.04 -7.77 -2.59
CA PRO A 51 -9.54 -9.08 -3.01
C PRO A 51 -11.03 -9.15 -2.66
N LEU A 52 -11.87 -8.88 -3.65
CA LEU A 52 -13.32 -8.76 -3.49
C LEU A 52 -14.03 -10.00 -4.03
N PHE A 53 -14.71 -10.73 -3.14
CA PHE A 53 -15.56 -11.86 -3.49
C PHE A 53 -16.94 -11.41 -4.02
N GLU A 54 -17.67 -12.32 -4.65
CA GLU A 54 -18.99 -12.05 -5.24
C GLU A 54 -20.05 -11.67 -4.21
N ASP A 55 -19.90 -12.14 -2.97
CA ASP A 55 -20.76 -11.78 -1.83
C ASP A 55 -20.36 -10.48 -1.13
N PHE A 56 -19.45 -9.72 -1.75
CA PHE A 56 -18.88 -8.49 -1.18
C PHE A 56 -18.10 -8.70 0.12
N SER A 57 -17.60 -9.88 0.41
CA SER A 57 -16.57 -10.04 1.44
C SER A 57 -15.18 -9.70 0.88
N LEU A 58 -14.27 -9.31 1.75
CA LEU A 58 -12.88 -9.02 1.46
C LEU A 58 -11.97 -10.04 2.17
N LEU A 59 -10.83 -10.34 1.56
CA LEU A 59 -9.77 -11.12 2.19
C LEU A 59 -8.76 -10.18 2.82
N PHE A 60 -8.50 -10.37 4.09
CA PHE A 60 -7.52 -9.65 4.89
C PHE A 60 -6.43 -10.59 5.35
N GLU A 61 -5.32 -10.01 5.77
CA GLU A 61 -4.25 -10.66 6.50
C GLU A 61 -4.03 -9.97 7.85
N ARG A 62 -3.68 -10.75 8.86
CA ARG A 62 -3.26 -10.25 10.16
C ARG A 62 -1.76 -10.37 10.27
N GLN A 63 -1.08 -9.23 10.37
CA GLN A 63 0.37 -9.15 10.41
C GLN A 63 0.86 -8.33 11.60
N TYR A 64 1.96 -8.77 12.23
CA TYR A 64 2.65 -7.97 13.24
C TYR A 64 3.57 -6.95 12.58
N ARG A 65 3.36 -5.66 12.88
CA ARG A 65 4.19 -4.56 12.38
C ARG A 65 5.15 -4.09 13.48
N TYR A 66 6.38 -4.60 13.43
CA TYR A 66 7.41 -4.34 14.42
C TYR A 66 7.62 -2.84 14.77
N PRO A 67 7.65 -1.89 13.79
CA PRO A 67 7.87 -0.47 14.12
C PRO A 67 6.78 0.14 14.99
N VAL A 68 5.57 -0.41 14.95
CA VAL A 68 4.42 0.05 15.75
C VAL A 68 4.21 -0.83 16.98
N GLY A 69 4.81 -2.02 17.01
CA GLY A 69 4.69 -2.98 18.13
C GLY A 69 3.28 -3.59 18.24
N ASN A 70 2.53 -3.70 17.14
CA ASN A 70 1.15 -4.17 17.17
C ASN A 70 0.82 -5.04 15.95
N HIS A 71 -0.28 -5.82 16.07
CA HIS A 71 -0.88 -6.53 14.95
C HIS A 71 -1.89 -5.63 14.24
N PHE A 72 -1.87 -5.68 12.91
CA PHE A 72 -2.81 -4.98 12.05
C PHE A 72 -3.58 -5.99 11.21
N LEU A 73 -4.82 -5.64 10.92
CA LEU A 73 -5.63 -6.30 9.91
C LEU A 73 -5.51 -5.45 8.65
N GLU A 74 -4.88 -6.03 7.63
CA GLU A 74 -4.49 -5.32 6.40
C GLU A 74 -5.02 -6.04 5.17
N LEU A 75 -5.16 -5.31 4.07
CA LEU A 75 -5.34 -5.91 2.75
C LEU A 75 -3.98 -6.34 2.20
N PRO A 76 -3.88 -7.46 1.45
CA PRO A 76 -2.63 -7.98 0.93
C PRO A 76 -1.84 -6.92 0.17
N ALA A 77 -0.57 -6.75 0.48
CA ALA A 77 0.26 -5.71 -0.11
C ALA A 77 1.75 -5.97 0.07
N GLY A 78 2.51 -5.81 -1.00
CA GLY A 78 3.95 -5.91 -0.92
C GLY A 78 4.69 -4.96 -1.85
N LYS A 79 6.02 -5.02 -1.79
CA LYS A 79 6.91 -4.14 -2.55
C LYS A 79 6.91 -4.52 -4.02
N VAL A 80 7.05 -3.52 -4.86
CA VAL A 80 7.35 -3.72 -6.27
C VAL A 80 8.86 -3.94 -6.42
N ASP A 81 9.26 -5.10 -6.95
CA ASP A 81 10.65 -5.40 -7.21
C ASP A 81 11.23 -4.54 -8.34
N ARG A 82 12.56 -4.41 -8.36
CA ARG A 82 13.24 -3.59 -9.37
C ARG A 82 12.94 -4.10 -10.79
N GLY A 83 12.23 -3.28 -11.57
CA GLY A 83 11.85 -3.62 -12.95
C GLY A 83 10.55 -4.44 -13.05
N GLU A 84 9.91 -4.74 -11.92
CA GLU A 84 8.61 -5.38 -11.89
C GLU A 84 7.49 -4.36 -12.20
N ALA A 85 6.47 -4.79 -12.94
CA ALA A 85 5.28 -3.97 -13.14
C ALA A 85 4.38 -4.03 -11.90
N PRO A 86 3.73 -2.93 -11.47
CA PRO A 86 2.88 -2.92 -10.27
C PRO A 86 1.79 -4.00 -10.25
N LEU A 87 1.16 -4.30 -11.39
CA LEU A 87 0.17 -5.38 -11.48
C LEU A 87 0.80 -6.77 -11.30
N ALA A 88 2.04 -6.97 -11.75
CA ALA A 88 2.75 -8.23 -11.53
C ALA A 88 3.05 -8.43 -10.05
N ALA A 89 3.53 -7.39 -9.36
CA ALA A 89 3.72 -7.39 -7.91
C ALA A 89 2.40 -7.70 -7.17
N ALA A 90 1.29 -7.04 -7.52
CA ALA A 90 -0.01 -7.32 -6.92
C ALA A 90 -0.44 -8.79 -7.05
N ARG A 91 -0.20 -9.41 -8.20
CA ARG A 91 -0.52 -10.83 -8.43
C ARG A 91 0.37 -11.77 -7.63
N ARG A 92 1.66 -11.46 -7.58
CA ARG A 92 2.65 -12.23 -6.81
C ARG A 92 2.33 -12.17 -5.32
N GLU A 93 2.15 -10.98 -4.76
CA GLU A 93 1.83 -10.79 -3.34
C GLU A 93 0.51 -11.48 -2.96
N LEU A 94 -0.54 -11.37 -3.77
CA LEU A 94 -1.81 -12.05 -3.48
C LEU A 94 -1.63 -13.56 -3.31
N ILE A 95 -0.86 -14.22 -4.19
CA ILE A 95 -0.66 -15.67 -4.07
C ILE A 95 0.32 -16.02 -2.96
N GLU A 96 1.39 -15.25 -2.77
CA GLU A 96 2.42 -15.51 -1.76
C GLU A 96 1.85 -15.35 -0.35
N GLU A 97 1.08 -14.31 -0.10
CA GLU A 97 0.53 -14.01 1.22
C GLU A 97 -0.74 -14.79 1.54
N THR A 98 -1.59 -15.07 0.54
CA THR A 98 -2.92 -15.60 0.80
C THR A 98 -3.23 -16.95 0.15
N GLY A 99 -2.44 -17.38 -0.82
CA GLY A 99 -2.71 -18.58 -1.63
C GLY A 99 -3.86 -18.39 -2.63
N TYR A 100 -4.37 -17.17 -2.82
CA TYR A 100 -5.40 -16.89 -3.81
C TYR A 100 -4.82 -16.33 -5.10
N VAL A 101 -5.49 -16.67 -6.22
CA VAL A 101 -5.33 -16.04 -7.53
C VAL A 101 -6.65 -15.37 -7.93
N ALA A 102 -6.59 -14.44 -8.88
CA ALA A 102 -7.77 -13.74 -9.35
C ALA A 102 -7.85 -13.75 -10.89
N GLU A 103 -9.06 -13.86 -11.42
CA GLU A 103 -9.31 -13.87 -12.86
C GLU A 103 -9.32 -12.46 -13.46
N ARG A 104 -9.86 -11.49 -12.73
CA ARG A 104 -10.07 -10.11 -13.21
C ARG A 104 -9.34 -9.13 -12.32
N TRP A 105 -8.63 -8.20 -12.96
CA TRP A 105 -7.85 -7.16 -12.30
C TRP A 105 -8.20 -5.79 -12.86
N ARG A 106 -8.30 -4.80 -11.99
CA ARG A 106 -8.50 -3.39 -12.36
C ARG A 106 -7.69 -2.48 -11.44
N HIS A 107 -6.90 -1.57 -12.00
CA HIS A 107 -6.28 -0.51 -11.22
C HIS A 107 -7.36 0.43 -10.69
N LEU A 108 -7.36 0.71 -9.40
CA LEU A 108 -8.34 1.57 -8.74
C LEU A 108 -7.80 2.98 -8.49
N ALA A 109 -6.62 3.06 -7.91
CA ALA A 109 -6.00 4.32 -7.52
C ALA A 109 -4.50 4.17 -7.34
N THR A 110 -3.81 5.29 -7.33
CA THR A 110 -2.43 5.43 -6.82
C THR A 110 -2.46 6.28 -5.57
N LEU A 111 -1.83 5.81 -4.51
CA LEU A 111 -1.77 6.43 -3.19
C LEU A 111 -0.34 6.85 -2.86
N TYR A 112 -0.20 7.89 -2.07
CA TYR A 112 1.05 8.34 -1.47
C TYR A 112 0.86 8.45 0.05
N PRO A 113 1.15 7.38 0.83
CA PRO A 113 0.80 7.32 2.25
C PRO A 113 1.54 8.35 3.11
N SER A 114 2.76 8.73 2.72
CA SER A 114 3.69 9.46 3.59
C SER A 114 4.39 10.62 2.87
N VAL A 115 3.65 11.45 2.12
CA VAL A 115 4.17 12.52 1.25
C VAL A 115 5.09 13.54 1.95
N GLY A 116 5.05 13.61 3.28
CA GLY A 116 5.88 14.54 4.05
C GLY A 116 7.34 14.10 4.22
N TYR A 117 7.61 12.79 4.10
CA TYR A 117 8.94 12.23 4.37
C TYR A 117 9.27 10.95 3.58
N SER A 118 8.47 10.59 2.61
CA SER A 118 8.74 9.45 1.73
C SER A 118 8.18 9.70 0.33
N ASN A 119 8.85 9.14 -0.67
CA ASN A 119 8.34 9.06 -2.03
C ASN A 119 7.54 7.78 -2.27
N GLU A 120 7.16 7.06 -1.22
CA GLU A 120 6.38 5.83 -1.34
C GLU A 120 5.13 6.05 -2.17
N ARG A 121 5.00 5.24 -3.21
CA ARG A 121 3.83 5.15 -4.07
C ARG A 121 3.23 3.75 -3.93
N VAL A 122 1.92 3.66 -3.72
CA VAL A 122 1.19 2.40 -3.66
C VAL A 122 0.14 2.37 -4.76
N ASP A 123 0.25 1.41 -5.66
CA ASP A 123 -0.77 1.17 -6.68
C ASP A 123 -1.80 0.16 -6.17
N LEU A 124 -3.06 0.57 -6.13
CA LEU A 124 -4.18 -0.19 -5.60
C LEU A 124 -4.91 -0.92 -6.71
N PHE A 125 -5.06 -2.24 -6.60
CA PHE A 125 -5.72 -3.09 -7.59
C PHE A 125 -6.93 -3.84 -7.01
N LEU A 126 -8.05 -3.80 -7.70
CA LEU A 126 -9.16 -4.70 -7.47
C LEU A 126 -8.83 -6.07 -8.06
N ALA A 127 -9.07 -7.13 -7.28
CA ALA A 127 -8.98 -8.52 -7.68
C ALA A 127 -10.33 -9.22 -7.49
N GLN A 128 -10.87 -9.82 -8.55
CA GLN A 128 -12.16 -10.53 -8.56
C GLN A 128 -12.05 -11.88 -9.25
N GLY A 129 -13.04 -12.75 -9.02
CA GLY A 129 -12.97 -14.15 -9.48
C GLY A 129 -11.87 -14.90 -8.73
N LEU A 130 -11.87 -14.74 -7.41
CA LEU A 130 -10.86 -15.30 -6.52
C LEU A 130 -10.98 -16.81 -6.42
N LYS A 131 -9.86 -17.53 -6.58
CA LYS A 131 -9.73 -18.97 -6.41
C LYS A 131 -8.54 -19.27 -5.52
N HIS A 132 -8.74 -20.17 -4.55
CA HIS A 132 -7.64 -20.63 -3.70
C HIS A 132 -6.90 -21.78 -4.40
N GLU A 133 -5.62 -21.57 -4.69
CA GLU A 133 -4.75 -22.56 -5.36
C GLU A 133 -3.73 -23.22 -4.41
N GLY A 134 -3.76 -22.86 -3.14
CA GLY A 134 -2.82 -23.32 -2.13
C GLY A 134 -1.85 -22.21 -1.72
N HIS A 135 -1.23 -22.41 -0.57
CA HIS A 135 -0.32 -21.43 0.02
C HIS A 135 1.13 -21.86 -0.30
N PRO A 136 1.84 -21.16 -1.16
CA PRO A 136 3.26 -21.47 -1.38
C PRO A 136 4.12 -21.15 -0.15
N GLY A 137 3.57 -20.37 0.83
CA GLY A 137 4.26 -19.89 2.02
C GLY A 137 5.21 -18.73 1.65
N ALA A 138 4.92 -17.56 2.14
CA ALA A 138 5.92 -16.48 2.14
C ALA A 138 7.03 -16.89 3.13
N ASP A 139 8.26 -17.07 2.64
CA ASP A 139 9.40 -17.45 3.47
C ASP A 139 9.63 -16.41 4.58
N GLY A 140 9.31 -16.80 5.82
CA GLY A 140 9.56 -15.99 7.03
C GLY A 140 8.48 -14.98 7.42
N GLU A 141 7.32 -14.95 6.75
CA GLU A 141 6.18 -14.15 7.15
C GLU A 141 5.11 -15.01 7.83
N PHE A 142 4.70 -14.58 9.04
CA PHE A 142 3.65 -15.23 9.82
C PHE A 142 2.35 -14.45 9.63
N LEU A 143 1.56 -14.86 8.63
CA LEU A 143 0.31 -14.23 8.24
C LEU A 143 -0.89 -15.12 8.55
N GLU A 144 -1.95 -14.55 9.05
CA GLU A 144 -3.25 -15.20 9.22
C GLU A 144 -4.26 -14.56 8.27
N CYS A 145 -4.76 -15.33 7.30
CA CYS A 145 -5.76 -14.84 6.37
C CYS A 145 -7.15 -14.92 6.97
N VAL A 146 -7.91 -13.82 6.89
CA VAL A 146 -9.27 -13.71 7.40
C VAL A 146 -10.18 -13.13 6.33
N ARG A 147 -11.31 -13.80 6.07
CA ARG A 147 -12.34 -13.30 5.17
C ARG A 147 -13.43 -12.60 5.99
N ILE A 148 -13.70 -11.32 5.66
CA ILE A 148 -14.63 -10.47 6.41
C ILE A 148 -15.65 -9.85 5.45
N PRO A 149 -16.97 -9.90 5.76
CA PRO A 149 -17.99 -9.17 5.02
C PRO A 149 -17.70 -7.67 4.99
N LEU A 150 -18.00 -7.00 3.87
CA LEU A 150 -17.68 -5.57 3.70
C LEU A 150 -18.33 -4.68 4.75
N ASP A 151 -19.57 -4.99 5.18
CA ASP A 151 -20.25 -4.21 6.22
C ASP A 151 -19.54 -4.34 7.59
N ASP A 152 -19.03 -5.52 7.91
CA ASP A 152 -18.27 -5.75 9.13
C ASP A 152 -16.91 -5.01 9.04
N ALA A 153 -16.24 -5.07 7.89
CA ALA A 153 -14.99 -4.34 7.68
C ALA A 153 -15.17 -2.81 7.81
N LEU A 154 -16.28 -2.25 7.30
CA LEU A 154 -16.64 -0.85 7.51
C LEU A 154 -16.91 -0.55 8.98
N GLY A 155 -17.54 -1.47 9.70
CA GLY A 155 -17.72 -1.38 11.15
C GLY A 155 -16.40 -1.34 11.90
N LEU A 156 -15.45 -2.23 11.57
CA LEU A 156 -14.11 -2.25 12.16
C LEU A 156 -13.34 -0.95 11.93
N VAL A 157 -13.47 -0.33 10.75
CA VAL A 157 -12.93 1.01 10.48
C VAL A 157 -13.59 2.06 11.37
N ALA A 158 -14.92 2.07 11.46
CA ALA A 158 -15.67 3.04 12.24
C ALA A 158 -15.36 2.97 13.74
N HIS A 159 -15.06 1.77 14.26
CA HIS A 159 -14.71 1.55 15.66
C HIS A 159 -13.19 1.71 15.94
N GLY A 160 -12.37 1.97 14.91
CA GLY A 160 -10.92 2.15 15.07
C GLY A 160 -10.15 0.84 15.28
N GLU A 161 -10.70 -0.28 14.90
CA GLU A 161 -10.03 -1.59 14.94
C GLU A 161 -9.17 -1.82 13.69
N ILE A 162 -9.62 -1.33 12.52
CA ILE A 162 -8.79 -1.20 11.32
C ILE A 162 -8.29 0.24 11.24
N THR A 163 -6.98 0.44 11.39
CA THR A 163 -6.33 1.75 11.44
C THR A 163 -5.25 1.93 10.37
N GLU A 164 -4.92 0.88 9.62
CA GLU A 164 -3.94 0.96 8.53
C GLU A 164 -4.54 1.73 7.35
N ALA A 165 -3.89 2.84 6.97
CA ALA A 165 -4.48 3.84 6.06
C ALA A 165 -4.79 3.30 4.66
N LYS A 166 -3.90 2.47 4.08
CA LYS A 166 -4.10 1.91 2.74
C LYS A 166 -5.28 0.93 2.73
N THR A 167 -5.39 0.12 3.77
CA THR A 167 -6.51 -0.82 3.98
C THR A 167 -7.84 -0.07 4.08
N ILE A 168 -7.90 1.01 4.86
CA ILE A 168 -9.10 1.85 4.96
C ILE A 168 -9.52 2.37 3.59
N VAL A 169 -8.57 2.87 2.79
CA VAL A 169 -8.85 3.33 1.42
C VAL A 169 -9.38 2.19 0.56
N GLY A 170 -8.79 0.99 0.64
CA GLY A 170 -9.23 -0.20 -0.10
C GLY A 170 -10.66 -0.61 0.26
N ILE A 171 -11.02 -0.60 1.55
CA ILE A 171 -12.38 -0.88 2.03
C ILE A 171 -13.38 0.13 1.48
N PHE A 172 -13.06 1.42 1.49
CA PHE A 172 -13.94 2.45 0.91
C PHE A 172 -14.07 2.32 -0.61
N TRP A 173 -13.03 1.89 -1.32
CA TRP A 173 -13.14 1.55 -2.74
C TRP A 173 -14.09 0.37 -2.97
N ALA A 174 -14.02 -0.69 -2.16
CA ALA A 174 -14.93 -1.82 -2.23
C ALA A 174 -16.39 -1.38 -2.00
N ASP A 175 -16.65 -0.52 -1.01
CA ASP A 175 -17.99 0.02 -0.77
C ASP A 175 -18.50 0.88 -1.93
N ARG A 176 -17.64 1.73 -2.49
CA ARG A 176 -17.96 2.51 -3.69
C ARG A 176 -18.37 1.61 -4.86
N LEU A 177 -17.62 0.52 -5.08
CA LEU A 177 -17.89 -0.45 -6.13
C LEU A 177 -19.23 -1.18 -5.90
N ARG A 178 -19.50 -1.62 -4.68
CA ARG A 178 -20.79 -2.23 -4.29
C ARG A 178 -21.98 -1.33 -4.61
N ARG A 179 -21.81 -0.03 -4.44
CA ARG A 179 -22.85 0.99 -4.77
C ARG A 179 -22.94 1.33 -6.27
N GLY A 180 -22.17 0.70 -7.13
CA GLY A 180 -22.15 0.97 -8.56
C GLY A 180 -21.52 2.32 -8.95
N LEU A 181 -20.68 2.88 -8.10
CA LEU A 181 -20.01 4.18 -8.28
C LEU A 181 -18.55 4.04 -8.76
N GLY A 182 -18.20 2.95 -9.41
CA GLY A 182 -16.83 2.62 -9.79
C GLY A 182 -16.51 2.75 -11.26
#